data_753f626b00e85c2dddd53c5a9b07402f
#
_entry.id   753f626b00e85c2dddd53c5a9b07402f
#
_cell.length_a   1.000
_cell.length_b   1.000
_cell.length_c   1.000
_cell.angle_alpha   90.00
_cell.angle_beta   90.00
_cell.angle_gamma   90.00
#
_symmetry.space_group_name_H-M   'P 1'
#
loop_
_entity.id
_entity.type
_entity.pdbx_description
1 polymer ?
#
loop_
_entity_poly.entity_id
_entity_poly.type
_entity_poly.pdbx_seq_one_letter_code
_entity_poly.pdbx_strand_id
1 'polypeptide(L)'
;MLSPRQTVETYFLEARHMLLEVAALLDRHDAAVARDGTARNEAGGDAAAAEKLAVLREALSVLAAERCDGERTVKLLDLFARV
;
A
#
# COMPACT_ATOMS: atom_id res chain seq x y z
N MET A 1 24.47 -11.77 -11.56
CA MET A 1 23.65 -11.15 -10.51
C MET A 1 23.78 -9.64 -10.57
N LEU A 2 22.67 -8.93 -10.44
CA LEU A 2 22.65 -7.47 -10.51
C LEU A 2 23.26 -6.87 -9.25
N SER A 3 24.04 -5.80 -9.42
CA SER A 3 24.50 -5.01 -8.29
C SER A 3 23.33 -4.23 -7.71
N PRO A 4 23.45 -3.66 -6.50
CA PRO A 4 22.40 -2.81 -5.96
C PRO A 4 22.01 -1.68 -6.91
N ARG A 5 23.00 -1.01 -7.52
CA ARG A 5 22.73 0.05 -8.47
C ARG A 5 21.98 -0.46 -9.70
N GLN A 6 22.44 -1.58 -10.26
CA GLN A 6 21.78 -2.15 -11.43
C GLN A 6 20.37 -2.60 -11.13
N THR A 7 20.14 -3.12 -9.93
CA THR A 7 18.79 -3.51 -9.51
C THR A 7 17.86 -2.32 -9.53
N VAL A 8 18.27 -1.21 -8.93
CA VAL A 8 17.42 -0.01 -8.90
C VAL A 8 17.17 0.51 -10.31
N GLU A 9 18.21 0.59 -11.12
CA GLU A 9 18.05 1.11 -12.48
C GLU A 9 17.17 0.22 -13.35
N THR A 10 17.28 -1.11 -13.17
CA THR A 10 16.51 -2.06 -13.97
C THR A 10 15.03 -1.99 -13.65
N TYR A 11 14.68 -1.86 -12.37
CA TYR A 11 13.29 -1.97 -11.94
C TYR A 11 12.63 -0.64 -11.61
N PHE A 12 13.34 0.47 -11.77
CA PHE A 12 12.82 1.78 -11.35
C PHE A 12 11.50 2.14 -12.03
N LEU A 13 11.43 1.98 -13.36
CA LEU A 13 10.22 2.38 -14.08
C LEU A 13 9.01 1.54 -13.68
N GLU A 14 9.23 0.26 -13.46
CA GLU A 14 8.15 -0.61 -13.03
C GLU A 14 7.68 -0.25 -11.63
N ALA A 15 8.62 -0.03 -10.71
CA ALA A 15 8.27 0.37 -9.35
C ALA A 15 7.55 1.71 -9.34
N ARG A 16 8.02 2.66 -10.14
CA ARG A 16 7.38 3.96 -10.27
C ARG A 16 5.93 3.81 -10.72
N HIS A 17 5.69 2.97 -11.71
CA HIS A 17 4.35 2.73 -12.21
C HIS A 17 3.44 2.16 -11.11
N MET A 18 3.93 1.16 -10.40
CA MET A 18 3.14 0.53 -9.33
C MET A 18 2.82 1.50 -8.21
N LEU A 19 3.77 2.34 -7.83
CA LEU A 19 3.54 3.33 -6.79
C LEU A 19 2.54 4.40 -7.23
N LEU A 20 2.59 4.81 -8.50
CA LEU A 20 1.61 5.76 -9.02
C LEU A 20 0.21 5.18 -9.02
N GLU A 21 0.08 3.87 -9.26
CA GLU A 21 -1.22 3.21 -9.19
C GLU A 21 -1.77 3.21 -7.77
N VAL A 22 -0.92 2.95 -6.79
CA VAL A 22 -1.32 3.00 -5.39
C VAL A 22 -1.72 4.42 -4.99
N ALA A 23 -0.94 5.40 -5.43
CA ALA A 23 -1.26 6.81 -5.15
C ALA A 23 -2.62 7.19 -5.72
N ALA A 24 -2.92 6.76 -6.94
CA ALA A 24 -4.20 7.06 -7.58
C ALA A 24 -5.36 6.43 -6.81
N LEU A 25 -5.16 5.23 -6.28
CA LEU A 25 -6.18 4.58 -5.46
C LEU A 25 -6.47 5.38 -4.19
N LEU A 26 -5.41 5.84 -3.52
CA LEU A 26 -5.56 6.62 -2.29
C LEU A 26 -6.22 7.97 -2.58
N ASP A 27 -5.89 8.60 -3.71
CA ASP A 27 -6.53 9.83 -4.12
C ASP A 27 -8.03 9.63 -4.36
N ARG A 28 -8.39 8.52 -4.98
CA ARG A 28 -9.80 8.20 -5.19
C ARG A 28 -10.53 7.98 -3.87
N HIS A 29 -9.87 7.34 -2.92
CA HIS A 29 -10.45 7.16 -1.59
C HIS A 29 -10.68 8.50 -0.93
N ASP A 30 -9.68 9.39 -0.97
CA ASP A 30 -9.78 10.70 -0.34
C ASP A 30 -10.88 11.54 -0.99
N ALA A 31 -11.00 11.47 -2.30
CA ALA A 31 -12.05 12.19 -3.01
C ALA A 31 -13.43 11.67 -2.63
N ALA A 32 -13.56 10.36 -2.45
CA ALA A 32 -14.82 9.76 -2.04
C ALA A 32 -15.21 10.22 -0.62
N VAL A 33 -14.24 10.26 0.28
CA VAL A 33 -14.49 10.76 1.64
C VAL A 33 -14.95 12.21 1.61
N ALA A 34 -14.28 13.03 0.81
CA ALA A 34 -14.63 14.44 0.71
C ALA A 34 -16.04 14.63 0.13
N ARG A 35 -16.40 13.84 -0.88
CA ARG A 35 -17.71 13.94 -1.53
C ARG A 35 -18.83 13.45 -0.63
N ASP A 36 -18.63 12.32 0.02
CA ASP A 36 -19.68 11.67 0.79
C ASP A 36 -19.70 12.12 2.26
N GLY A 37 -18.83 13.03 2.60
CA GLY A 37 -18.64 13.45 3.95
C GLY A 37 -17.84 12.43 4.69
N THR A 38 -18.49 11.47 5.25
CA THR A 38 -17.76 10.41 5.91
C THR A 38 -18.47 9.11 5.62
N ALA A 39 -17.72 8.16 5.24
CA ALA A 39 -18.26 6.85 4.98
C ALA A 39 -18.65 6.13 6.27
N ARG A 40 -18.48 6.77 7.38
CA ARG A 40 -18.73 6.18 8.69
C ARG A 40 -20.13 5.65 8.91
N ASN A 41 -21.05 6.11 8.13
CA ASN A 41 -22.45 5.74 8.33
C ASN A 41 -22.82 4.41 7.70
N GLU A 42 -21.91 3.82 6.98
CA GLU A 42 -22.18 2.55 6.34
C GLU A 42 -21.73 1.42 7.25
N ALA A 43 -22.65 0.98 8.05
CA ALA A 43 -22.35 -0.08 9.00
C ALA A 43 -21.83 -1.33 8.29
N GLY A 44 -20.86 -1.98 8.85
CA GLY A 44 -20.33 -3.22 8.32
C GLY A 44 -19.33 -3.02 7.22
N GLY A 45 -19.74 -2.43 6.11
CA GLY A 45 -18.85 -2.19 4.99
C GLY A 45 -17.71 -1.28 5.35
N ASP A 46 -18.01 -0.31 6.19
CA ASP A 46 -17.05 0.66 6.67
C ASP A 46 -15.92 0.03 7.47
N ALA A 47 -16.26 -0.87 8.37
CA ALA A 47 -15.28 -1.51 9.22
C ALA A 47 -14.30 -2.37 8.39
N ALA A 48 -14.82 -3.12 7.44
CA ALA A 48 -13.98 -3.95 6.59
C ALA A 48 -13.07 -3.09 5.71
N ALA A 49 -13.60 -2.00 5.16
CA ALA A 49 -12.82 -1.10 4.33
C ALA A 49 -11.74 -0.40 5.15
N ALA A 50 -12.06 0.01 6.36
CA ALA A 50 -11.09 0.66 7.24
C ALA A 50 -9.95 -0.29 7.59
N GLU A 51 -10.27 -1.55 7.81
CA GLU A 51 -9.27 -2.56 8.12
C GLU A 51 -8.32 -2.77 6.95
N LYS A 52 -8.87 -2.84 5.75
CA LYS A 52 -8.05 -2.99 4.54
C LYS A 52 -7.17 -1.78 4.29
N LEU A 53 -7.72 -0.59 4.51
CA LEU A 53 -6.92 0.63 4.36
C LEU A 53 -5.78 0.66 5.36
N ALA A 54 -6.03 0.25 6.61
CA ALA A 54 -5.00 0.19 7.63
C ALA A 54 -3.89 -0.79 7.23
N VAL A 55 -4.25 -1.93 6.67
CA VAL A 55 -3.26 -2.90 6.20
C VAL A 55 -2.44 -2.33 5.04
N LEU A 56 -3.07 -1.59 4.12
CA LEU A 56 -2.34 -0.94 3.04
C LEU A 56 -1.34 0.07 3.58
N ARG A 57 -1.73 0.87 4.58
CA ARG A 57 -0.80 1.85 5.15
C ARG A 57 0.35 1.17 5.87
N GLU A 58 0.09 0.08 6.56
CA GLU A 58 1.14 -0.68 7.22
C GLU A 58 2.10 -1.27 6.19
N ALA A 59 1.57 -1.78 5.08
CA ALA A 59 2.39 -2.30 3.99
C ALA A 59 3.30 -1.22 3.42
N LEU A 60 2.77 -0.02 3.21
CA LEU A 60 3.56 1.09 2.71
C LEU A 60 4.68 1.47 3.67
N SER A 61 4.40 1.39 4.97
CA SER A 61 5.40 1.66 5.99
C SER A 61 6.53 0.63 5.94
N VAL A 62 6.20 -0.64 5.73
CA VAL A 62 7.21 -1.69 5.57
C VAL A 62 8.08 -1.42 4.36
N LEU A 63 7.46 -1.02 3.25
CA LEU A 63 8.20 -0.73 2.01
C LEU A 63 9.10 0.49 2.15
N ALA A 64 8.69 1.48 2.93
CA ALA A 64 9.43 2.71 3.09
C ALA A 64 10.67 2.56 3.97
N ALA A 65 10.75 1.52 4.78
CA ALA A 65 11.87 1.31 5.67
C ALA A 65 13.15 1.06 4.86
N GLU A 66 14.24 1.71 5.24
CA GLU A 66 15.52 1.53 4.56
C GLU A 66 16.02 0.10 4.72
N ARG A 67 15.78 -0.48 5.87
CA ARG A 67 16.18 -1.84 6.18
C ARG A 67 15.00 -2.66 6.59
N CYS A 68 15.01 -3.91 6.18
CA CYS A 68 13.95 -4.83 6.53
C CYS A 68 14.57 -6.08 7.13
N ASP A 69 14.07 -6.49 8.28
CA ASP A 69 14.49 -7.71 8.91
C ASP A 69 13.78 -8.85 8.19
N GLY A 70 14.50 -9.54 7.33
CA GLY A 70 13.91 -10.53 6.44
C GLY A 70 13.49 -9.89 5.12
N GLU A 71 12.58 -10.53 4.44
CA GLU A 71 12.12 -10.07 3.13
C GLU A 71 10.82 -9.29 3.24
N ARG A 72 10.77 -8.15 2.56
CA ARG A 72 9.55 -7.32 2.53
C ARG A 72 8.38 -8.07 1.92
N THR A 73 8.65 -8.88 0.91
CA THR A 73 7.60 -9.67 0.26
C THR A 73 6.90 -10.59 1.26
N VAL A 74 7.67 -11.25 2.11
CA VAL A 74 7.11 -12.14 3.12
C VAL A 74 6.28 -11.34 4.13
N LYS A 75 6.79 -10.19 4.55
CA LYS A 75 6.06 -9.36 5.50
C LYS A 75 4.73 -8.88 4.94
N LEU A 76 4.71 -8.50 3.67
CA LEU A 76 3.46 -8.07 3.04
C LEU A 76 2.47 -9.22 2.89
N LEU A 77 2.95 -10.40 2.54
CA LEU A 77 2.08 -11.55 2.46
C LEU A 77 1.42 -11.86 3.80
N ASP A 78 2.18 -11.72 4.88
CA ASP A 78 1.64 -11.93 6.22
C ASP A 78 0.60 -10.86 6.57
N LEU A 79 0.84 -9.62 6.20
CA LEU A 79 -0.11 -8.55 6.42
C LEU A 79 -1.42 -8.80 5.69
N PHE A 80 -1.33 -9.14 4.41
CA PHE A 80 -2.52 -9.34 3.60
C PHE A 80 -3.30 -10.59 3.99
N ALA A 81 -2.67 -11.52 4.69
CA ALA A 81 -3.37 -12.70 5.19
C ALA A 81 -4.41 -12.35 6.27
N ARG A 82 -4.32 -11.16 6.86
CA ARG A 82 -5.28 -10.72 7.89
C ARG A 82 -6.61 -10.26 7.30
N VAL A 83 -6.59 -9.94 6.04
CA VAL A 83 -7.76 -9.43 5.33
C VAL A 83 -8.03 -10.25 4.07
#